data_6103ea9861541fe3ab4e6df4af397694
#
_entry.id   6103ea9861541fe3ab4e6df4af397694
#
_cell.length_a   1.000
_cell.length_b   1.000
_cell.length_c   1.000
_cell.angle_alpha   90.00
_cell.angle_beta   90.00
_cell.angle_gamma   90.00
#
_symmetry.space_group_name_H-M   'P 1'
#
loop_
_entity.id
_entity.type
_entity.pdbx_description
1 polymer ?
#
loop_
_entity_poly.entity_id
_entity_poly.type
_entity_poly.pdbx_seq_one_letter_code
_entity_poly.pdbx_strand_id
1 'polypeptide(L)'
;VGNSHFDQPEDAMEKEELKKMMVKAIDSLTEKERSVVVLYYYEEMTLKEISLTLEVSESRVSQLHTKALNKMKKLLGDYVFTL
;
A
#
# COMPACT_ATOMS: atom_id res chain seq x y z
N VAL A 1 22.30 -5.53 -14.12
CA VAL A 1 20.87 -5.54 -14.26
C VAL A 1 20.21 -5.42 -12.90
N GLY A 2 19.18 -4.58 -12.82
CA GLY A 2 18.48 -4.37 -11.58
C GLY A 2 17.89 -5.63 -10.98
N ASN A 3 17.62 -6.62 -11.81
CA ASN A 3 17.01 -7.87 -11.36
C ASN A 3 17.89 -8.68 -10.44
N SER A 4 19.20 -8.61 -10.63
CA SER A 4 20.12 -9.43 -9.83
C SER A 4 20.02 -9.07 -8.35
N HIS A 5 19.61 -7.84 -8.07
CA HIS A 5 19.44 -7.40 -6.70
C HIS A 5 18.39 -8.25 -5.96
N PHE A 6 17.35 -8.68 -6.67
CA PHE A 6 16.27 -9.46 -6.06
C PHE A 6 16.54 -10.95 -6.05
N ASP A 7 17.62 -11.38 -6.70
CA ASP A 7 17.95 -12.79 -6.79
C ASP A 7 18.96 -13.25 -5.75
N GLN A 8 19.43 -12.33 -4.91
CA GLN A 8 20.41 -12.63 -3.90
C GLN A 8 19.76 -13.24 -2.67
N PRO A 9 20.47 -14.12 -1.92
CA PRO A 9 19.91 -14.75 -0.73
C PRO A 9 19.40 -13.78 0.32
N GLU A 10 20.12 -12.70 0.56
CA GLU A 10 19.69 -11.69 1.51
C GLU A 10 18.42 -11.01 1.06
N ASP A 11 18.20 -10.91 -0.26
CA ASP A 11 16.96 -10.35 -0.78
C ASP A 11 15.79 -11.26 -0.53
N ALA A 12 16.01 -12.58 -0.57
CA ALA A 12 14.95 -13.54 -0.25
C ALA A 12 14.50 -13.38 1.19
N MET A 13 15.45 -13.21 2.12
CA MET A 13 15.14 -12.96 3.52
C MET A 13 14.42 -11.63 3.69
N GLU A 14 14.88 -10.62 2.95
CA GLU A 14 14.26 -9.30 2.99
C GLU A 14 12.81 -9.35 2.49
N LYS A 15 12.53 -10.20 1.53
CA LYS A 15 11.16 -10.36 1.02
C LYS A 15 10.23 -10.89 2.12
N GLU A 16 10.68 -11.83 2.90
CA GLU A 16 9.89 -12.35 4.01
C GLU A 16 9.66 -11.28 5.07
N GLU A 17 10.72 -10.54 5.40
CA GLU A 17 10.61 -9.44 6.33
C GLU A 17 9.68 -8.36 5.79
N LEU A 18 9.79 -8.05 4.49
CA LEU A 18 8.94 -7.06 3.85
C LEU A 18 7.47 -7.47 3.92
N LYS A 19 7.17 -8.74 3.67
CA LYS A 19 5.81 -9.25 3.79
C LYS A 19 5.25 -9.02 5.19
N LYS A 20 6.04 -9.33 6.21
CA LYS A 20 5.63 -9.13 7.59
C LYS A 20 5.39 -7.66 7.90
N MET A 21 6.27 -6.80 7.40
CA MET A 21 6.13 -5.36 7.58
C MET A 21 4.90 -4.81 6.85
N MET A 22 4.63 -5.33 5.66
CA MET A 22 3.46 -4.93 4.90
C MET A 22 2.16 -5.32 5.60
N VAL A 23 2.12 -6.52 6.17
CA VAL A 23 0.96 -6.95 6.93
C VAL A 23 0.73 -6.00 8.11
N LYS A 24 1.79 -5.70 8.86
CA LYS A 24 1.70 -4.75 9.97
C LYS A 24 1.25 -3.37 9.51
N ALA A 25 1.81 -2.92 8.38
CA ALA A 25 1.47 -1.60 7.86
C ALA A 25 -0.01 -1.53 7.49
N ILE A 26 -0.50 -2.55 6.79
CA ILE A 26 -1.90 -2.60 6.40
C ILE A 26 -2.81 -2.69 7.63
N ASP A 27 -2.42 -3.48 8.62
CA ASP A 27 -3.18 -3.60 9.85
C ASP A 27 -3.23 -2.30 10.66
N SER A 28 -2.24 -1.42 10.47
CA SER A 28 -2.21 -0.14 11.16
C SER A 28 -3.16 0.89 10.56
N LEU A 29 -3.66 0.63 9.36
CA LEU A 29 -4.57 1.53 8.68
C LEU A 29 -5.97 1.44 9.28
N THR A 30 -6.71 2.55 9.17
CA THR A 30 -8.13 2.49 9.50
C THR A 30 -8.83 1.63 8.45
N GLU A 31 -10.04 1.20 8.75
CA GLU A 31 -10.82 0.38 7.83
C GLU A 31 -10.98 1.06 6.47
N LYS A 32 -11.30 2.36 6.48
CA LYS A 32 -11.48 3.10 5.24
C LYS A 32 -10.19 3.26 4.46
N GLU A 33 -9.09 3.54 5.16
CA GLU A 33 -7.78 3.66 4.51
C GLU A 33 -7.38 2.33 3.87
N ARG A 34 -7.60 1.25 4.58
CA ARG A 34 -7.29 -0.09 4.07
C ARG A 34 -8.12 -0.40 2.83
N SER A 35 -9.41 -0.08 2.88
CA SER A 35 -10.29 -0.31 1.74
C SER A 35 -9.80 0.44 0.50
N VAL A 36 -9.39 1.70 0.66
CA VAL A 36 -8.89 2.48 -0.46
C VAL A 36 -7.63 1.84 -1.05
N VAL A 37 -6.71 1.43 -0.20
CA VAL A 37 -5.45 0.80 -0.66
C VAL A 37 -5.75 -0.48 -1.43
N VAL A 38 -6.60 -1.34 -0.88
CA VAL A 38 -6.94 -2.61 -1.52
C VAL A 38 -7.64 -2.37 -2.86
N LEU A 39 -8.60 -1.47 -2.89
CA LEU A 39 -9.35 -1.21 -4.12
C LEU A 39 -8.48 -0.57 -5.19
N TYR A 40 -7.58 0.31 -4.79
CA TYR A 40 -6.74 1.03 -5.74
C TYR A 40 -5.62 0.14 -6.31
N TYR A 41 -4.91 -0.54 -5.44
CA TYR A 41 -3.71 -1.29 -5.86
C TYR A 41 -3.99 -2.73 -6.21
N TYR A 42 -4.89 -3.38 -5.52
CA TYR A 42 -5.18 -4.78 -5.78
C TYR A 42 -6.28 -4.97 -6.82
N GLU A 43 -7.37 -4.21 -6.68
CA GLU A 43 -8.50 -4.30 -7.61
C GLU A 43 -8.33 -3.36 -8.81
N GLU A 44 -7.32 -2.53 -8.81
CA GLU A 44 -6.99 -1.60 -9.90
C GLU A 44 -8.15 -0.67 -10.25
N MET A 45 -8.86 -0.20 -9.23
CA MET A 45 -9.96 0.74 -9.42
C MET A 45 -9.45 2.18 -9.50
N THR A 46 -10.17 2.98 -10.25
CA THR A 46 -9.89 4.42 -10.31
C THR A 46 -10.41 5.09 -9.03
N LEU A 47 -9.94 6.31 -8.76
CA LEU A 47 -10.43 7.07 -7.60
C LEU A 47 -11.94 7.28 -7.70
N LYS A 48 -12.44 7.51 -8.91
CA LYS A 48 -13.87 7.69 -9.12
C LYS A 48 -14.65 6.41 -8.78
N GLU A 49 -14.16 5.27 -9.23
CA GLU A 49 -14.80 3.99 -8.94
C GLU A 49 -14.80 3.71 -7.44
N ILE A 50 -13.69 4.00 -6.79
CA ILE A 50 -13.59 3.83 -5.34
C ILE A 50 -14.57 4.75 -4.62
N SER A 51 -14.67 6.00 -5.07
CA SER A 51 -15.59 6.96 -4.46
C SER A 51 -17.03 6.47 -4.53
N LEU A 52 -17.41 5.90 -5.64
CA LEU A 52 -18.76 5.34 -5.81
C LEU A 52 -18.96 4.11 -4.92
N THR A 53 -17.95 3.25 -4.86
CA THR A 53 -18.01 2.03 -4.05
C THR A 53 -18.12 2.33 -2.57
N LEU A 54 -17.32 3.29 -2.08
CA LEU A 54 -17.28 3.63 -0.66
C LEU A 54 -18.28 4.73 -0.28
N GLU A 55 -18.98 5.27 -1.26
CA GLU A 55 -19.98 6.34 -1.05
C GLU A 55 -19.37 7.58 -0.40
N VAL A 56 -18.21 7.97 -0.90
CA VAL A 56 -17.52 9.20 -0.47
C VAL A 56 -17.07 9.97 -1.72
N SER A 57 -16.64 11.20 -1.54
CA SER A 57 -16.16 12.01 -2.66
C SER A 57 -14.79 11.51 -3.15
N GLU A 58 -14.44 11.84 -4.39
CA GLU A 58 -13.11 11.52 -4.91
C GLU A 58 -12.04 12.22 -4.09
N SER A 59 -12.30 13.46 -3.65
CA SER A 59 -11.37 14.19 -2.78
C SER A 59 -11.12 13.43 -1.49
N ARG A 60 -12.16 12.85 -0.92
CA ARG A 60 -12.03 12.06 0.30
C ARG A 60 -11.20 10.80 0.05
N VAL A 61 -11.44 10.14 -1.09
CA VAL A 61 -10.64 8.96 -1.46
C VAL A 61 -9.17 9.35 -1.55
N SER A 62 -8.87 10.46 -2.22
CA SER A 62 -7.50 10.95 -2.36
C SER A 62 -6.85 11.22 -1.00
N GLN A 63 -7.60 11.84 -0.08
CA GLN A 63 -7.12 12.10 1.28
C GLN A 63 -6.83 10.80 2.03
N LEU A 64 -7.73 9.82 1.92
CA LEU A 64 -7.56 8.53 2.56
C LEU A 64 -6.35 7.80 2.00
N HIS A 65 -6.16 7.88 0.69
CA HIS A 65 -5.02 7.28 0.02
C HIS A 65 -3.70 7.90 0.52
N THR A 66 -3.65 9.22 0.56
CA THR A 66 -2.46 9.92 1.05
C THR A 66 -2.15 9.56 2.50
N LYS A 67 -3.17 9.54 3.35
CA LYS A 67 -2.99 9.18 4.76
C LYS A 67 -2.48 7.75 4.89
N ALA A 68 -3.06 6.83 4.11
CA ALA A 68 -2.64 5.44 4.14
C ALA A 68 -1.18 5.30 3.74
N LEU A 69 -0.78 5.94 2.64
CA LEU A 69 0.60 5.88 2.18
C LEU A 69 1.57 6.49 3.20
N ASN A 70 1.19 7.58 3.84
CA ASN A 70 2.04 8.20 4.86
C ASN A 70 2.25 7.27 6.05
N LYS A 71 1.20 6.59 6.49
CA LYS A 71 1.32 5.60 7.57
C LYS A 71 2.18 4.43 7.17
N MET A 72 1.97 3.92 5.97
CA MET A 72 2.75 2.80 5.47
C MET A 72 4.21 3.17 5.31
N LYS A 73 4.48 4.40 4.85
CA LYS A 73 5.84 4.88 4.68
C LYS A 73 6.60 4.93 6.01
N LYS A 74 5.93 5.30 7.08
CA LYS A 74 6.56 5.33 8.40
C LYS A 74 7.03 3.95 8.84
N LEU A 75 6.33 2.91 8.44
CA LEU A 75 6.66 1.54 8.81
C LEU A 75 7.59 0.87 7.81
N LEU A 76 7.39 1.16 6.52
CA LEU A 76 8.11 0.48 5.44
C LEU A 76 9.28 1.28 4.89
N GLY A 77 9.35 2.58 5.20
CA GLY A 77 10.37 3.43 4.63
C GLY A 77 10.25 3.51 3.13
N ASP A 78 11.36 3.33 2.44
CA ASP A 78 11.39 3.47 0.99
C ASP A 78 10.65 2.37 0.24
N TYR A 79 10.34 1.28 0.89
CA TYR A 79 9.65 0.17 0.22
C TYR A 79 8.27 0.56 -0.27
N VAL A 80 7.67 1.57 0.33
CA VAL A 80 6.33 2.02 -0.07
C VAL A 80 6.28 2.51 -1.51
N PHE A 81 7.40 2.97 -2.03
CA PHE A 81 7.47 3.48 -3.40
C PHE A 81 7.50 2.37 -4.45
N THR A 82 7.60 1.13 -4.03
CA THR A 82 7.56 0.00 -4.96
C THR A 82 6.13 -0.53 -5.12
N LEU A 83 5.22 0.00 -4.35
CA LEU A 83 3.81 -0.35 -4.51
C LEU A 83 3.22 0.34 -5.72
#